data_4e955a1bd43d947451f6ec8e12a3ac0c
#
_entry.id   4e955a1bd43d947451f6ec8e12a3ac0c
#
_cell.length_a   1.000
_cell.length_b   1.000
_cell.length_c   1.000
_cell.angle_alpha   90.00
_cell.angle_beta   90.00
_cell.angle_gamma   90.00
#
_symmetry.space_group_name_H-M   'P 1'
#
loop_
_entity.id
_entity.type
_entity.pdbx_description
1 polymer ?
#
loop_
_entity_poly.entity_id
_entity_poly.type
_entity_poly.pdbx_seq_one_letter_code
_entity_poly.pdbx_strand_id
1 'polypeptide(L)'
;MIARDKDQGGKKMKSGFVSIVGKTNVGKSSIINSLVGEKVAAIANRPQTTRKAIKAIVNRPDSQIIFIDTPGIHKPQSKLSDAMIETSLTSIQDVDLIVFVVEAFAKEISEEEKIILEKIKKAKKKTILVINKMDLASIAQVARAMELYKNEYEFITIVPMVASKQEDSEILLDEIETNLSEGPLYYDTEEYTDQTMQQLAEEMIREKALKLLRDEVPHGILVEVERMKRRKTMKGEPIYNIEATIYCIRESHKGIIIGKDGEMLKRISTYARQDLEKMLNTKINLKVWVKVKEDWINKDSIVNKFKM
;
A
#
# COMPACT_ATOMS: atom_id res chain seq x y z
N MET A 1 -28.82 37.40 -13.32
CA MET A 1 -28.27 38.08 -12.14
C MET A 1 -27.19 37.16 -11.58
N ILE A 2 -25.95 37.43 -11.98
CA ILE A 2 -24.79 36.56 -11.75
C ILE A 2 -24.28 36.89 -10.35
N ALA A 3 -24.37 35.91 -9.44
CA ALA A 3 -23.79 36.03 -8.11
C ALA A 3 -22.26 36.09 -8.25
N ARG A 4 -21.67 37.18 -7.85
CA ARG A 4 -20.24 37.37 -7.70
C ARG A 4 -19.76 36.52 -6.53
N ASP A 5 -18.94 35.51 -6.81
CA ASP A 5 -18.10 34.87 -5.83
C ASP A 5 -17.26 35.92 -5.13
N LYS A 6 -17.46 36.06 -3.84
CA LYS A 6 -16.60 36.85 -2.99
C LYS A 6 -15.28 36.10 -2.87
N ASP A 7 -14.26 36.67 -3.47
CA ASP A 7 -12.83 36.37 -3.24
C ASP A 7 -12.57 36.55 -1.73
N GLN A 8 -12.73 35.47 -0.98
CA GLN A 8 -12.17 35.37 0.36
C GLN A 8 -10.72 35.02 0.14
N GLY A 9 -9.81 35.90 0.55
CA GLY A 9 -8.36 35.72 0.53
C GLY A 9 -7.95 34.41 1.21
N GLY A 10 -8.22 33.30 0.55
CA GLY A 10 -8.03 31.95 1.03
C GLY A 10 -6.54 31.64 1.05
N LYS A 11 -6.07 31.16 2.16
CA LYS A 11 -4.78 30.51 2.32
C LYS A 11 -4.62 29.52 1.17
N LYS A 12 -3.58 29.68 0.36
CA LYS A 12 -3.39 28.88 -0.84
C LYS A 12 -3.11 27.44 -0.44
N MET A 13 -3.97 26.51 -0.84
CA MET A 13 -3.86 25.09 -0.56
C MET A 13 -2.62 24.53 -1.28
N LYS A 14 -1.82 23.74 -0.58
CA LYS A 14 -0.77 22.94 -1.20
C LYS A 14 -1.33 21.58 -1.59
N SER A 15 -0.95 21.07 -2.75
CA SER A 15 -1.35 19.73 -3.13
C SER A 15 -0.37 19.08 -4.09
N GLY A 16 -0.30 17.77 -4.08
CA GLY A 16 0.55 17.06 -5.02
C GLY A 16 0.58 15.54 -4.80
N PHE A 17 1.15 14.88 -5.80
CA PHE A 17 1.32 13.44 -5.83
C PHE A 17 2.69 13.05 -5.28
N VAL A 18 2.72 12.06 -4.39
CA VAL A 18 3.92 11.58 -3.71
C VAL A 18 4.06 10.07 -3.94
N SER A 19 5.10 9.65 -4.65
CA SER A 19 5.39 8.23 -4.82
C SER A 19 6.20 7.69 -3.65
N ILE A 20 5.73 6.62 -3.00
CA ILE A 20 6.50 5.90 -1.98
C ILE A 20 7.15 4.67 -2.63
N VAL A 21 8.46 4.67 -2.69
CA VAL A 21 9.26 3.62 -3.33
C VAL A 21 10.28 3.01 -2.37
N GLY A 22 10.68 1.78 -2.64
CA GLY A 22 11.64 1.04 -1.84
C GLY A 22 11.54 -0.46 -2.13
N LYS A 23 12.52 -1.23 -1.68
CA LYS A 23 12.47 -2.70 -1.81
C LYS A 23 11.29 -3.31 -1.06
N THR A 24 11.05 -4.59 -1.24
CA THR A 24 10.00 -5.30 -0.47
C THR A 24 10.31 -5.27 1.03
N ASN A 25 9.26 -5.22 1.85
CA ASN A 25 9.30 -5.30 3.33
C ASN A 25 9.99 -4.14 4.07
N VAL A 26 10.37 -3.06 3.42
CA VAL A 26 10.92 -1.87 4.12
C VAL A 26 9.88 -1.09 4.93
N GLY A 27 8.58 -1.40 4.75
CA GLY A 27 7.50 -0.80 5.53
C GLY A 27 6.67 0.26 4.81
N LYS A 28 6.72 0.37 3.46
CA LYS A 28 5.94 1.35 2.68
C LYS A 28 4.46 1.40 3.04
N SER A 29 3.76 0.27 2.96
CA SER A 29 2.33 0.18 3.26
C SER A 29 2.01 0.46 4.74
N SER A 30 2.95 0.17 5.66
CA SER A 30 2.80 0.53 7.08
C SER A 30 2.90 2.04 7.27
N ILE A 31 3.84 2.69 6.59
CA ILE A 31 3.98 4.15 6.60
C ILE A 31 2.71 4.79 6.04
N ILE A 32 2.21 4.35 4.87
CA ILE A 32 0.99 4.90 4.27
C ILE A 32 -0.21 4.78 5.20
N ASN A 33 -0.45 3.61 5.80
CA ASN A 33 -1.56 3.44 6.74
C ASN A 33 -1.42 4.37 7.97
N SER A 34 -0.20 4.59 8.43
CA SER A 34 0.06 5.51 9.55
C SER A 34 -0.15 6.97 9.16
N LEU A 35 0.26 7.38 7.95
CA LEU A 35 0.07 8.74 7.44
C LEU A 35 -1.42 9.06 7.21
N VAL A 36 -2.19 8.10 6.72
CA VAL A 36 -3.64 8.25 6.48
C VAL A 36 -4.45 8.17 7.78
N GLY A 37 -3.95 7.42 8.78
CA GLY A 37 -4.70 7.10 10.01
C GLY A 37 -5.73 5.98 9.82
N GLU A 38 -5.86 5.45 8.60
CA GLU A 38 -6.82 4.41 8.21
C GLU A 38 -6.10 3.25 7.50
N LYS A 39 -6.73 2.08 7.50
CA LYS A 39 -6.18 0.89 6.84
C LYS A 39 -6.55 0.85 5.35
N VAL A 40 -5.73 1.46 4.52
CA VAL A 40 -5.91 1.49 3.05
C VAL A 40 -5.03 0.49 2.30
N ALA A 41 -3.93 0.05 2.89
CA ALA A 41 -3.00 -0.89 2.28
C ALA A 41 -2.82 -2.15 3.12
N ALA A 42 -2.63 -3.30 2.47
CA ALA A 42 -2.32 -4.56 3.13
C ALA A 42 -0.94 -4.53 3.79
N ILE A 43 -0.83 -5.07 5.00
CA ILE A 43 0.43 -5.18 5.74
C ILE A 43 0.73 -6.65 6.03
N ALA A 44 1.81 -7.17 5.48
CA ALA A 44 2.34 -8.48 5.83
C ALA A 44 3.88 -8.48 5.74
N ASN A 45 4.53 -9.27 6.60
CA ASN A 45 5.98 -9.49 6.53
C ASN A 45 6.34 -10.48 5.41
N ARG A 46 5.82 -10.24 4.22
CA ARG A 46 6.00 -11.08 3.02
C ARG A 46 6.31 -10.21 1.81
N PRO A 47 7.18 -10.67 0.90
CA PRO A 47 7.33 -10.01 -0.40
C PRO A 47 6.01 -9.95 -1.16
N GLN A 48 5.84 -8.97 -2.03
CA GLN A 48 4.63 -8.78 -2.86
C GLN A 48 3.34 -8.56 -2.05
N THR A 49 3.43 -7.88 -0.89
CA THR A 49 2.26 -7.51 -0.11
C THR A 49 1.38 -6.54 -0.88
N THR A 50 1.94 -5.48 -1.44
CA THR A 50 1.26 -4.59 -2.39
C THR A 50 1.50 -5.11 -3.81
N ARG A 51 0.45 -5.32 -4.59
CA ARG A 51 0.54 -5.80 -5.99
C ARG A 51 0.08 -4.79 -7.01
N LYS A 52 -0.84 -3.93 -6.62
CA LYS A 52 -1.40 -2.86 -7.45
C LYS A 52 -1.07 -1.53 -6.80
N ALA A 53 -0.74 -0.53 -7.59
CA ALA A 53 -0.59 0.81 -7.03
C ALA A 53 -1.92 1.28 -6.44
N ILE A 54 -1.86 1.86 -5.26
CA ILE A 54 -3.00 2.35 -4.49
C ILE A 54 -2.78 3.83 -4.25
N LYS A 55 -3.81 4.64 -4.44
CA LYS A 55 -3.77 6.03 -3.99
C LYS A 55 -4.35 6.13 -2.60
N ALA A 56 -3.58 6.76 -1.73
CA ALA A 56 -3.96 7.07 -0.36
C ALA A 56 -3.92 8.59 -0.19
N ILE A 57 -4.99 9.16 0.35
CA ILE A 57 -5.22 10.60 0.38
C ILE A 57 -5.14 11.06 1.82
N VAL A 58 -4.29 12.04 2.08
CA VAL A 58 -4.20 12.72 3.37
C VAL A 58 -4.64 14.15 3.21
N ASN A 59 -5.72 14.51 3.89
CA ASN A 59 -6.25 15.87 3.94
C ASN A 59 -5.79 16.54 5.24
N ARG A 60 -5.10 17.66 5.11
CA ARG A 60 -4.67 18.54 6.21
C ARG A 60 -5.32 19.93 6.05
N PRO A 61 -5.32 20.77 7.08
CA PRO A 61 -5.96 22.10 6.99
C PRO A 61 -5.48 22.95 5.82
N ASP A 62 -4.22 22.79 5.41
CA ASP A 62 -3.57 23.62 4.40
C ASP A 62 -3.03 22.81 3.22
N SER A 63 -3.25 21.47 3.20
CA SER A 63 -2.73 20.62 2.12
C SER A 63 -3.56 19.37 1.86
N GLN A 64 -3.46 18.87 0.62
CA GLN A 64 -3.91 17.55 0.22
C GLN A 64 -2.75 16.79 -0.40
N ILE A 65 -2.36 15.67 0.23
CA ILE A 65 -1.22 14.84 -0.20
C ILE A 65 -1.76 13.53 -0.74
N ILE A 66 -1.47 13.22 -2.02
CA ILE A 66 -1.89 12.00 -2.67
C ILE A 66 -0.71 11.04 -2.75
N PHE A 67 -0.66 10.07 -1.86
CA PHE A 67 0.37 9.03 -1.88
C PHE A 67 0.05 7.96 -2.91
N ILE A 68 1.06 7.54 -3.66
CA ILE A 68 0.99 6.38 -4.54
C ILE A 68 1.79 5.27 -3.87
N ASP A 69 1.09 4.30 -3.21
CA ASP A 69 1.73 3.08 -2.69
C ASP A 69 2.06 2.16 -3.85
N THR A 70 3.32 1.85 -3.99
CA THR A 70 3.80 1.02 -5.08
C THR A 70 4.23 -0.36 -4.59
N PRO A 71 4.08 -1.40 -5.43
CA PRO A 71 4.70 -2.68 -5.15
C PRO A 71 6.18 -2.53 -4.83
N GLY A 72 6.67 -3.31 -3.86
CA GLY A 72 8.09 -3.33 -3.54
C GLY A 72 8.92 -3.93 -4.67
N ILE A 73 10.03 -3.32 -5.02
CA ILE A 73 10.94 -3.85 -6.03
C ILE A 73 11.66 -5.09 -5.49
N HIS A 74 11.72 -6.12 -6.30
CA HIS A 74 12.31 -7.41 -6.02
C HIS A 74 12.78 -8.07 -7.32
N LYS A 75 13.55 -9.16 -7.25
CA LYS A 75 13.96 -9.89 -8.45
C LYS A 75 12.73 -10.46 -9.18
N PRO A 76 12.62 -10.25 -10.50
CA PRO A 76 11.49 -10.75 -11.29
C PRO A 76 11.47 -12.28 -11.30
N GLN A 77 10.27 -12.86 -11.11
CA GLN A 77 10.06 -14.31 -11.08
C GLN A 77 8.87 -14.76 -11.93
N SER A 78 8.07 -13.81 -12.44
CA SER A 78 6.85 -14.06 -13.22
C SER A 78 6.44 -12.78 -13.95
N LYS A 79 5.56 -12.90 -14.94
CA LYS A 79 4.96 -11.73 -15.61
C LYS A 79 4.27 -10.77 -14.63
N LEU A 80 3.66 -11.29 -13.57
CA LEU A 80 3.10 -10.45 -12.52
C LEU A 80 4.19 -9.64 -11.81
N SER A 81 5.33 -10.27 -11.49
CA SER A 81 6.47 -9.58 -10.89
C SER A 81 7.01 -8.46 -11.78
N ASP A 82 7.14 -8.73 -13.08
CA ASP A 82 7.60 -7.73 -14.07
C ASP A 82 6.64 -6.53 -14.12
N ALA A 83 5.33 -6.79 -14.17
CA ALA A 83 4.31 -5.75 -14.16
C ALA A 83 4.34 -4.90 -12.88
N MET A 84 4.56 -5.52 -11.72
CA MET A 84 4.68 -4.83 -10.44
C MET A 84 5.92 -3.92 -10.39
N ILE A 85 7.06 -4.39 -10.89
CA ILE A 85 8.30 -3.60 -10.96
C ILE A 85 8.12 -2.42 -11.93
N GLU A 86 7.56 -2.67 -13.12
CA GLU A 86 7.24 -1.65 -14.11
C GLU A 86 6.35 -0.54 -13.50
N THR A 87 5.25 -0.91 -12.84
CA THR A 87 4.35 0.01 -12.14
C THR A 87 5.09 0.86 -11.10
N SER A 88 5.96 0.23 -10.29
CA SER A 88 6.72 0.95 -9.26
C SER A 88 7.72 1.93 -9.85
N LEU A 89 8.37 1.58 -10.95
CA LEU A 89 9.36 2.45 -11.60
C LEU A 89 8.70 3.57 -12.41
N THR A 90 7.51 3.33 -12.97
CA THR A 90 6.75 4.35 -13.71
C THR A 90 6.19 5.42 -12.78
N SER A 91 5.73 5.02 -11.59
CA SER A 91 5.20 5.96 -10.58
C SER A 91 6.18 7.05 -10.13
N ILE A 92 7.49 6.86 -10.38
CA ILE A 92 8.53 7.86 -10.05
C ILE A 92 8.47 9.07 -11.01
N GLN A 93 7.95 8.90 -12.22
CA GLN A 93 8.05 9.93 -13.27
C GLN A 93 6.99 11.02 -13.12
N ASP A 94 5.75 10.63 -12.79
CA ASP A 94 4.58 11.51 -12.87
C ASP A 94 4.14 12.01 -11.46
N VAL A 95 5.10 12.27 -10.58
CA VAL A 95 4.82 12.77 -9.23
C VAL A 95 5.58 14.06 -8.93
N ASP A 96 5.13 14.78 -7.90
CA ASP A 96 5.75 16.03 -7.46
C ASP A 96 6.92 15.77 -6.52
N LEU A 97 6.84 14.69 -5.73
CA LEU A 97 7.84 14.32 -4.74
C LEU A 97 7.95 12.80 -4.61
N ILE A 98 9.15 12.32 -4.27
CA ILE A 98 9.44 10.92 -4.02
C ILE A 98 9.80 10.73 -2.55
N VAL A 99 9.26 9.70 -1.94
CA VAL A 99 9.68 9.18 -0.63
C VAL A 99 10.37 7.85 -0.86
N PHE A 100 11.69 7.83 -0.73
CA PHE A 100 12.49 6.62 -0.83
C PHE A 100 12.70 6.01 0.54
N VAL A 101 12.16 4.79 0.74
CA VAL A 101 12.15 4.11 2.04
C VAL A 101 13.20 3.02 2.08
N VAL A 102 14.06 3.06 3.11
CA VAL A 102 15.11 2.07 3.38
C VAL A 102 15.05 1.61 4.84
N GLU A 103 15.77 0.53 5.17
CA GLU A 103 15.80 -0.01 6.53
C GLU A 103 16.96 0.58 7.35
N ALA A 104 16.71 0.89 8.62
CA ALA A 104 17.69 1.47 9.55
C ALA A 104 18.91 0.58 9.85
N PHE A 105 18.82 -0.71 9.57
CA PHE A 105 19.92 -1.67 9.77
C PHE A 105 20.58 -2.12 8.46
N ALA A 106 20.38 -1.38 7.36
CA ALA A 106 21.05 -1.66 6.09
C ALA A 106 22.57 -1.61 6.24
N LYS A 107 23.24 -2.64 5.72
CA LYS A 107 24.72 -2.75 5.75
C LYS A 107 25.34 -2.30 4.43
N GLU A 108 24.62 -2.45 3.35
CA GLU A 108 24.99 -2.12 1.97
C GLU A 108 23.74 -1.76 1.18
N ILE A 109 23.91 -1.12 0.04
CA ILE A 109 22.81 -0.81 -0.89
C ILE A 109 22.59 -2.05 -1.74
N SER A 110 21.39 -2.62 -1.66
CA SER A 110 21.03 -3.81 -2.43
C SER A 110 20.87 -3.48 -3.93
N GLU A 111 20.89 -4.51 -4.78
CA GLU A 111 20.69 -4.32 -6.23
C GLU A 111 19.33 -3.70 -6.55
N GLU A 112 18.30 -4.07 -5.81
CA GLU A 112 16.97 -3.48 -5.94
C GLU A 112 16.97 -1.99 -5.60
N GLU A 113 17.69 -1.59 -4.57
CA GLU A 113 17.82 -0.18 -4.16
C GLU A 113 18.67 0.63 -5.16
N LYS A 114 19.72 0.03 -5.76
CA LYS A 114 20.47 0.65 -6.85
C LYS A 114 19.58 0.97 -8.05
N ILE A 115 18.70 0.03 -8.46
CA ILE A 115 17.74 0.24 -9.55
C ILE A 115 16.81 1.42 -9.23
N ILE A 116 16.32 1.52 -8.00
CA ILE A 116 15.47 2.63 -7.56
C ILE A 116 16.26 3.95 -7.63
N LEU A 117 17.45 3.99 -7.05
CA LEU A 117 18.31 5.17 -7.04
C LEU A 117 18.65 5.66 -8.44
N GLU A 118 18.93 4.77 -9.38
CA GLU A 118 19.14 5.15 -10.79
C GLU A 118 17.90 5.80 -11.41
N LYS A 119 16.71 5.30 -11.10
CA LYS A 119 15.46 5.90 -11.59
C LYS A 119 15.20 7.25 -10.96
N ILE A 120 15.45 7.41 -9.65
CA ILE A 120 15.36 8.69 -8.94
C ILE A 120 16.33 9.70 -9.55
N LYS A 121 17.60 9.32 -9.77
CA LYS A 121 18.63 10.15 -10.42
C LYS A 121 18.19 10.63 -11.81
N LYS A 122 17.56 9.75 -12.61
CA LYS A 122 17.04 10.08 -13.95
C LYS A 122 15.81 11.00 -13.91
N ALA A 123 14.92 10.78 -12.95
CA ALA A 123 13.69 11.57 -12.79
C ALA A 123 13.97 13.00 -12.32
N LYS A 124 15.08 13.25 -11.62
CA LYS A 124 15.46 14.57 -11.08
C LYS A 124 14.37 15.23 -10.24
N LYS A 125 13.59 14.41 -9.51
CA LYS A 125 12.52 14.87 -8.64
C LYS A 125 13.03 15.11 -7.22
N LYS A 126 12.41 16.04 -6.51
CA LYS A 126 12.61 16.19 -5.07
C LYS A 126 12.41 14.86 -4.38
N THR A 127 13.35 14.43 -3.57
CA THR A 127 13.29 13.11 -2.91
C THR A 127 13.62 13.23 -1.43
N ILE A 128 12.74 12.69 -0.60
CA ILE A 128 12.95 12.49 0.83
C ILE A 128 13.45 11.06 1.03
N LEU A 129 14.53 10.90 1.80
CA LEU A 129 14.98 9.60 2.26
C LEU A 129 14.32 9.28 3.61
N VAL A 130 13.60 8.18 3.69
CA VAL A 130 13.04 7.65 4.94
C VAL A 130 13.84 6.46 5.40
N ILE A 131 14.40 6.54 6.61
CA ILE A 131 15.09 5.43 7.28
C ILE A 131 14.13 4.83 8.29
N ASN A 132 13.45 3.76 7.89
CA ASN A 132 12.39 3.13 8.68
C ASN A 132 12.90 1.97 9.57
N LYS A 133 12.09 1.55 10.52
CA LYS A 133 12.34 0.47 11.49
C LYS A 133 13.47 0.81 12.47
N MET A 134 13.53 2.05 12.91
CA MET A 134 14.53 2.47 13.89
C MET A 134 14.43 1.71 15.23
N ASP A 135 13.23 1.23 15.57
CA ASP A 135 12.96 0.38 16.73
C ASP A 135 13.70 -0.96 16.72
N LEU A 136 14.13 -1.41 15.54
CA LEU A 136 14.88 -2.66 15.33
C LEU A 136 16.39 -2.44 15.13
N ALA A 137 16.87 -1.21 15.26
CA ALA A 137 18.25 -0.83 14.98
C ALA A 137 18.90 -0.11 16.17
N SER A 138 20.20 -0.33 16.37
CA SER A 138 20.98 0.50 17.29
C SER A 138 21.25 1.89 16.68
N ILE A 139 21.57 2.87 17.52
CA ILE A 139 21.94 4.22 17.07
C ILE A 139 23.08 4.19 16.05
N ALA A 140 24.09 3.34 16.27
CA ALA A 140 25.23 3.18 15.36
C ALA A 140 24.80 2.62 14.00
N GLN A 141 23.82 1.71 13.95
CA GLN A 141 23.28 1.18 12.69
C GLN A 141 22.50 2.25 11.93
N VAL A 142 21.67 3.05 12.63
CA VAL A 142 20.95 4.17 12.01
C VAL A 142 21.92 5.18 11.41
N ALA A 143 22.93 5.62 12.17
CA ALA A 143 23.96 6.55 11.69
C ALA A 143 24.70 6.00 10.46
N ARG A 144 25.04 4.72 10.47
CA ARG A 144 25.67 4.04 9.32
C ARG A 144 24.74 4.02 8.10
N ALA A 145 23.47 3.71 8.28
CA ALA A 145 22.52 3.71 7.19
C ALA A 145 22.35 5.13 6.60
N MET A 146 22.27 6.16 7.44
CA MET A 146 22.24 7.56 6.98
C MET A 146 23.44 7.89 6.11
N GLU A 147 24.65 7.57 6.57
CA GLU A 147 25.87 7.86 5.83
C GLU A 147 25.97 7.07 4.52
N LEU A 148 25.49 5.81 4.51
CA LEU A 148 25.47 4.94 3.34
C LEU A 148 24.67 5.54 2.18
N TYR A 149 23.46 6.08 2.44
CA TYR A 149 22.59 6.61 1.40
C TYR A 149 22.83 8.09 1.08
N LYS A 150 23.30 8.88 2.05
CA LYS A 150 23.56 10.33 1.89
C LYS A 150 24.47 10.64 0.70
N ASN A 151 25.44 9.77 0.42
CA ASN A 151 26.41 9.96 -0.66
C ASN A 151 25.89 9.51 -2.03
N GLU A 152 24.71 8.88 -2.12
CA GLU A 152 24.18 8.33 -3.35
C GLU A 152 23.31 9.32 -4.14
N TYR A 153 22.66 10.24 -3.44
CA TYR A 153 21.75 11.22 -4.03
C TYR A 153 21.61 12.44 -3.11
N GLU A 154 21.36 13.61 -3.69
CA GLU A 154 21.06 14.84 -2.96
C GLU A 154 19.59 14.82 -2.49
N PHE A 155 19.34 14.13 -1.35
CA PHE A 155 18.03 14.13 -0.73
C PHE A 155 17.72 15.50 -0.11
N ILE A 156 16.48 15.97 -0.28
CA ILE A 156 16.07 17.26 0.33
C ILE A 156 16.04 17.19 1.86
N THR A 157 15.70 16.01 2.40
CA THR A 157 15.81 15.72 3.84
C THR A 157 15.93 14.21 4.06
N ILE A 158 16.40 13.82 5.25
CA ILE A 158 16.48 12.43 5.72
C ILE A 158 15.63 12.33 6.97
N VAL A 159 14.61 11.48 6.94
CA VAL A 159 13.65 11.29 8.04
C VAL A 159 13.83 9.89 8.62
N PRO A 160 14.52 9.73 9.76
CA PRO A 160 14.51 8.49 10.52
C PRO A 160 13.15 8.32 11.20
N MET A 161 12.54 7.12 11.10
CA MET A 161 11.19 6.90 11.66
C MET A 161 10.92 5.46 12.08
N VAL A 162 9.86 5.32 12.85
CA VAL A 162 9.18 4.05 13.14
C VAL A 162 7.75 4.18 12.64
N ALA A 163 7.38 3.43 11.60
CA ALA A 163 6.09 3.55 10.91
C ALA A 163 4.85 3.45 11.83
N SER A 164 4.98 2.84 13.02
CA SER A 164 3.88 2.72 14.00
C SER A 164 3.77 3.92 14.96
N LYS A 165 4.71 4.88 14.91
CA LYS A 165 4.69 6.07 15.77
C LYS A 165 4.03 7.23 15.03
N GLN A 166 2.94 7.75 15.59
CA GLN A 166 2.20 8.86 15.00
C GLN A 166 3.05 10.13 14.88
N GLU A 167 3.89 10.39 15.89
CA GLU A 167 4.80 11.55 15.89
C GLU A 167 5.75 11.55 14.68
N ASP A 168 6.33 10.38 14.35
CA ASP A 168 7.23 10.24 13.20
C ASP A 168 6.47 10.44 11.87
N SER A 169 5.19 10.03 11.83
CA SER A 169 4.32 10.24 10.67
C SER A 169 4.01 11.73 10.45
N GLU A 170 3.74 12.48 11.51
CA GLU A 170 3.52 13.93 11.42
C GLU A 170 4.79 14.66 10.92
N ILE A 171 5.97 14.29 11.41
CA ILE A 171 7.25 14.86 10.92
C ILE A 171 7.38 14.63 9.41
N LEU A 172 7.09 13.41 8.93
CA LEU A 172 7.17 13.12 7.50
C LEU A 172 6.13 13.90 6.69
N LEU A 173 4.90 14.05 7.21
CA LEU A 173 3.86 14.86 6.57
C LEU A 173 4.26 16.34 6.47
N ASP A 174 4.84 16.92 7.52
CA ASP A 174 5.29 18.31 7.54
C ASP A 174 6.41 18.54 6.51
N GLU A 175 7.37 17.62 6.43
CA GLU A 175 8.44 17.67 5.43
C GLU A 175 7.90 17.59 4.00
N ILE A 176 6.93 16.71 3.75
CA ILE A 176 6.27 16.59 2.45
C ILE A 176 5.51 17.89 2.13
N GLU A 177 4.65 18.35 3.04
CA GLU A 177 3.84 19.57 2.86
C GLU A 177 4.71 20.80 2.57
N THR A 178 5.85 20.93 3.26
CA THR A 178 6.80 22.03 3.04
C THR A 178 7.31 22.04 1.61
N ASN A 179 7.49 20.88 1.00
CA ASN A 179 8.08 20.70 -0.32
C ASN A 179 7.07 20.61 -1.47
N LEU A 180 5.76 20.58 -1.20
CA LEU A 180 4.72 20.64 -2.20
C LEU A 180 4.45 22.08 -2.64
N SER A 181 4.01 22.23 -3.89
CA SER A 181 3.58 23.49 -4.48
C SER A 181 2.11 23.77 -4.21
N GLU A 182 1.69 25.02 -4.42
CA GLU A 182 0.27 25.37 -4.46
C GLU A 182 -0.43 24.63 -5.61
N GLY A 183 -1.61 24.10 -5.34
CA GLY A 183 -2.39 23.33 -6.30
C GLY A 183 -3.86 23.18 -5.90
N PRO A 184 -4.69 22.61 -6.79
CA PRO A 184 -6.11 22.38 -6.53
C PRO A 184 -6.33 21.18 -5.60
N LEU A 185 -7.50 21.06 -5.04
CA LEU A 185 -7.97 19.79 -4.48
C LEU A 185 -8.22 18.80 -5.62
N TYR A 186 -7.62 17.62 -5.55
CA TYR A 186 -7.80 16.53 -6.53
C TYR A 186 -8.90 15.57 -6.14
N TYR A 187 -9.18 15.46 -4.83
CA TYR A 187 -10.16 14.55 -4.24
C TYR A 187 -11.02 15.29 -3.22
N ASP A 188 -12.18 14.74 -2.89
CA ASP A 188 -13.01 15.25 -1.80
C ASP A 188 -12.24 15.12 -0.47
N THR A 189 -12.45 16.06 0.44
CA THR A 189 -11.76 16.10 1.75
C THR A 189 -12.19 14.96 2.68
N GLU A 190 -13.28 14.26 2.39
CA GLU A 190 -13.69 13.07 3.12
C GLU A 190 -13.11 11.78 2.55
N GLU A 191 -12.50 11.83 1.36
CA GLU A 191 -11.88 10.68 0.74
C GLU A 191 -10.47 10.44 1.28
N TYR A 192 -10.16 9.20 1.62
CA TYR A 192 -8.84 8.75 2.07
C TYR A 192 -8.18 7.71 1.15
N THR A 193 -8.90 7.25 0.12
CA THR A 193 -8.38 6.35 -0.92
C THR A 193 -9.28 6.35 -2.15
N ASP A 194 -8.72 6.09 -3.33
CA ASP A 194 -9.46 5.89 -4.58
C ASP A 194 -9.95 4.44 -4.75
N GLN A 195 -9.66 3.57 -3.80
CA GLN A 195 -10.08 2.17 -3.86
C GLN A 195 -11.57 2.01 -3.62
N THR A 196 -12.20 1.16 -4.42
CA THR A 196 -13.57 0.72 -4.15
C THR A 196 -13.62 -0.18 -2.91
N MET A 197 -14.78 -0.25 -2.27
CA MET A 197 -15.02 -1.14 -1.13
C MET A 197 -14.74 -2.62 -1.46
N GLN A 198 -14.95 -3.03 -2.71
CA GLN A 198 -14.61 -4.37 -3.18
C GLN A 198 -13.10 -4.60 -3.16
N GLN A 199 -12.32 -3.66 -3.69
CA GLN A 199 -10.85 -3.73 -3.70
C GLN A 199 -10.28 -3.76 -2.27
N LEU A 200 -10.81 -2.95 -1.37
CA LEU A 200 -10.42 -2.98 0.05
C LEU A 200 -10.73 -4.34 0.69
N ALA A 201 -11.90 -4.93 0.38
CA ALA A 201 -12.26 -6.26 0.89
C ALA A 201 -11.34 -7.36 0.32
N GLU A 202 -10.99 -7.31 -0.97
CA GLU A 202 -10.03 -8.20 -1.61
C GLU A 202 -8.66 -8.14 -0.93
N GLU A 203 -8.14 -6.94 -0.69
CA GLU A 203 -6.85 -6.72 -0.03
C GLU A 203 -6.86 -7.19 1.43
N MET A 204 -7.94 -6.97 2.18
CA MET A 204 -8.04 -7.46 3.55
C MET A 204 -8.08 -8.98 3.64
N ILE A 205 -8.82 -9.65 2.77
CA ILE A 205 -8.84 -11.12 2.70
C ILE A 205 -7.44 -11.64 2.31
N ARG A 206 -6.81 -11.01 1.31
CA ARG A 206 -5.47 -11.37 0.86
C ARG A 206 -4.42 -11.17 1.96
N GLU A 207 -4.48 -10.07 2.71
CA GLU A 207 -3.60 -9.83 3.85
C GLU A 207 -3.67 -10.96 4.89
N LYS A 208 -4.87 -11.41 5.24
CA LYS A 208 -5.03 -12.51 6.21
C LYS A 208 -4.48 -13.82 5.67
N ALA A 209 -4.69 -14.09 4.39
CA ALA A 209 -4.07 -15.24 3.74
C ALA A 209 -2.54 -15.15 3.74
N LEU A 210 -1.95 -13.98 3.41
CA LEU A 210 -0.51 -13.76 3.47
C LEU A 210 0.07 -13.96 4.89
N LYS A 211 -0.65 -13.56 5.94
CA LYS A 211 -0.21 -13.69 7.33
C LYS A 211 -0.28 -15.14 7.85
N LEU A 212 -1.27 -15.90 7.41
CA LEU A 212 -1.56 -17.23 7.95
C LEU A 212 -0.94 -18.37 7.13
N LEU A 213 -0.79 -18.20 5.82
CA LEU A 213 -0.19 -19.19 4.94
C LEU A 213 1.34 -19.11 5.00
N ARG A 214 2.01 -20.19 4.59
CA ARG A 214 3.48 -20.31 4.65
C ARG A 214 4.06 -20.63 3.28
N ASP A 215 5.37 -20.58 3.21
CA ASP A 215 6.20 -20.95 2.06
C ASP A 215 5.78 -20.20 0.78
N GLU A 216 5.65 -20.86 -0.35
CA GLU A 216 5.31 -20.28 -1.66
C GLU A 216 3.80 -20.07 -1.87
N VAL A 217 2.94 -20.67 -1.05
CA VAL A 217 1.47 -20.58 -1.23
C VAL A 217 0.95 -19.14 -1.28
N PRO A 218 1.40 -18.23 -0.38
CA PRO A 218 0.96 -16.84 -0.39
C PRO A 218 1.26 -16.09 -1.70
N HIS A 219 2.35 -16.42 -2.37
CA HIS A 219 2.77 -15.75 -3.61
C HIS A 219 1.86 -16.08 -4.79
N GLY A 220 1.22 -17.25 -4.77
CA GLY A 220 0.35 -17.75 -5.83
C GLY A 220 -1.14 -17.49 -5.60
N ILE A 221 -1.56 -16.70 -4.61
CA ILE A 221 -2.98 -16.42 -4.38
C ILE A 221 -3.44 -15.13 -5.07
N LEU A 222 -4.69 -15.14 -5.55
CA LEU A 222 -5.43 -13.97 -6.03
C LEU A 222 -6.77 -13.98 -5.30
N VAL A 223 -7.25 -12.83 -4.86
CA VAL A 223 -8.59 -12.71 -4.26
C VAL A 223 -9.45 -11.87 -5.17
N GLU A 224 -10.64 -12.35 -5.47
CA GLU A 224 -11.65 -11.60 -6.22
C GLU A 224 -12.96 -11.61 -5.41
N VAL A 225 -13.57 -10.44 -5.21
CA VAL A 225 -14.90 -10.29 -4.63
C VAL A 225 -15.91 -10.36 -5.77
N GLU A 226 -16.65 -11.45 -5.84
CA GLU A 226 -17.63 -11.71 -6.91
C GLU A 226 -18.93 -10.92 -6.68
N ARG A 227 -19.25 -10.68 -5.39
CA ARG A 227 -20.48 -9.99 -5.02
C ARG A 227 -20.33 -9.27 -3.69
N MET A 228 -20.77 -8.02 -3.66
CA MET A 228 -20.89 -7.23 -2.43
C MET A 228 -22.24 -6.50 -2.44
N LYS A 229 -23.11 -6.81 -1.46
CA LYS A 229 -24.45 -6.21 -1.37
C LYS A 229 -24.77 -5.81 0.05
N ARG A 230 -25.18 -4.55 0.23
CA ARG A 230 -25.77 -4.06 1.48
C ARG A 230 -27.21 -4.51 1.59
N ARG A 231 -27.58 -5.08 2.73
CA ARG A 231 -28.95 -5.51 3.06
C ARG A 231 -29.32 -5.03 4.46
N LYS A 232 -30.57 -5.20 4.84
CA LYS A 232 -31.03 -5.05 6.22
C LYS A 232 -31.29 -6.44 6.82
N THR A 233 -30.94 -6.63 8.08
CA THR A 233 -31.32 -7.80 8.87
C THR A 233 -32.81 -7.76 9.16
N MET A 234 -33.38 -8.84 9.72
CA MET A 234 -34.78 -8.88 10.17
C MET A 234 -35.07 -7.80 11.25
N LYS A 235 -34.04 -7.34 11.97
CA LYS A 235 -34.12 -6.25 12.95
C LYS A 235 -33.93 -4.86 12.35
N GLY A 236 -33.81 -4.75 11.01
CA GLY A 236 -33.59 -3.47 10.30
C GLY A 236 -32.14 -2.98 10.29
N GLU A 237 -31.19 -3.66 10.96
CA GLU A 237 -29.78 -3.26 11.00
C GLU A 237 -29.10 -3.49 9.65
N PRO A 238 -28.18 -2.61 9.23
CA PRO A 238 -27.43 -2.81 8.00
C PRO A 238 -26.48 -3.99 8.14
N ILE A 239 -26.34 -4.77 7.07
CA ILE A 239 -25.37 -5.86 6.93
C ILE A 239 -24.84 -5.92 5.50
N TYR A 240 -23.52 -6.14 5.32
CA TYR A 240 -22.96 -6.45 4.01
C TYR A 240 -22.86 -7.96 3.83
N ASN A 241 -23.38 -8.47 2.70
CA ASN A 241 -23.10 -9.82 2.23
C ASN A 241 -21.99 -9.74 1.20
N ILE A 242 -20.86 -10.36 1.50
CA ILE A 242 -19.66 -10.39 0.66
C ILE A 242 -19.38 -11.84 0.29
N GLU A 243 -19.27 -12.09 -1.02
CA GLU A 243 -18.92 -13.37 -1.62
C GLU A 243 -17.59 -13.19 -2.34
N ALA A 244 -16.56 -13.93 -1.92
CA ALA A 244 -15.21 -13.82 -2.45
C ALA A 244 -14.61 -15.18 -2.77
N THR A 245 -13.70 -15.23 -3.73
CA THR A 245 -12.94 -16.42 -4.08
C THR A 245 -11.44 -16.16 -3.94
N ILE A 246 -10.76 -17.05 -3.23
CA ILE A 246 -9.31 -17.12 -3.21
C ILE A 246 -8.90 -18.10 -4.31
N TYR A 247 -8.25 -17.58 -5.36
CA TYR A 247 -7.64 -18.43 -6.39
C TYR A 247 -6.22 -18.77 -6.00
N CYS A 248 -5.81 -20.00 -6.29
CA CYS A 248 -4.43 -20.49 -6.15
C CYS A 248 -3.96 -21.15 -7.45
N ILE A 249 -2.67 -21.38 -7.59
CA ILE A 249 -2.07 -21.86 -8.84
C ILE A 249 -2.09 -23.39 -9.00
N ARG A 250 -2.32 -24.16 -7.91
CA ARG A 250 -2.25 -25.63 -7.92
C ARG A 250 -3.26 -26.23 -6.94
N GLU A 251 -3.70 -27.48 -7.19
CA GLU A 251 -4.59 -28.23 -6.27
C GLU A 251 -3.95 -28.47 -4.90
N SER A 252 -2.64 -28.72 -4.83
CA SER A 252 -1.93 -28.84 -3.54
C SER A 252 -2.04 -27.58 -2.68
N HIS A 253 -1.97 -26.39 -3.30
CA HIS A 253 -2.15 -25.13 -2.61
C HIS A 253 -3.58 -24.93 -2.09
N LYS A 254 -4.59 -25.38 -2.84
CA LYS A 254 -5.99 -25.33 -2.43
C LYS A 254 -6.21 -26.10 -1.14
N GLY A 255 -5.65 -27.31 -1.02
CA GLY A 255 -5.72 -28.10 0.20
C GLY A 255 -5.09 -27.37 1.41
N ILE A 256 -3.95 -26.69 1.22
CA ILE A 256 -3.29 -25.91 2.28
C ILE A 256 -4.13 -24.69 2.70
N ILE A 257 -4.74 -23.97 1.73
CA ILE A 257 -5.58 -22.78 2.00
C ILE A 257 -6.87 -23.17 2.73
N ILE A 258 -7.46 -24.33 2.40
CA ILE A 258 -8.63 -24.84 3.10
C ILE A 258 -8.23 -25.32 4.49
N GLY A 259 -7.14 -26.08 4.59
CA GLY A 259 -6.66 -26.69 5.82
C GLY A 259 -7.50 -27.91 6.24
N LYS A 260 -7.04 -28.59 7.31
CA LYS A 260 -7.77 -29.72 7.88
C LYS A 260 -9.17 -29.25 8.33
N ASP A 261 -10.19 -29.95 7.91
CA ASP A 261 -11.60 -29.67 8.23
C ASP A 261 -12.04 -28.21 7.96
N GLY A 262 -11.35 -27.52 7.04
CA GLY A 262 -11.62 -26.12 6.67
C GLY A 262 -11.11 -25.07 7.66
N GLU A 263 -10.33 -25.46 8.67
CA GLU A 263 -9.90 -24.56 9.75
C GLU A 263 -9.08 -23.35 9.26
N MET A 264 -8.16 -23.54 8.30
CA MET A 264 -7.33 -22.45 7.81
C MET A 264 -8.19 -21.41 7.08
N LEU A 265 -9.06 -21.82 6.19
CA LEU A 265 -9.98 -20.94 5.48
C LEU A 265 -10.93 -20.20 6.45
N LYS A 266 -11.43 -20.90 7.47
CA LYS A 266 -12.24 -20.29 8.53
C LYS A 266 -11.49 -19.20 9.29
N ARG A 267 -10.20 -19.42 9.63
CA ARG A 267 -9.36 -18.42 10.28
C ARG A 267 -9.14 -17.19 9.38
N ILE A 268 -8.79 -17.41 8.11
CA ILE A 268 -8.61 -16.33 7.12
C ILE A 268 -9.89 -15.49 7.04
N SER A 269 -11.04 -16.14 6.83
CA SER A 269 -12.34 -15.47 6.68
C SER A 269 -12.76 -14.73 7.96
N THR A 270 -12.52 -15.32 9.13
CA THR A 270 -12.88 -14.70 10.42
C THR A 270 -12.08 -13.42 10.65
N TYR A 271 -10.76 -13.46 10.47
CA TYR A 271 -9.93 -12.28 10.68
C TYR A 271 -10.18 -11.19 9.63
N ALA A 272 -10.41 -11.58 8.37
CA ALA A 272 -10.79 -10.63 7.32
C ALA A 272 -12.14 -9.95 7.64
N ARG A 273 -13.14 -10.74 8.06
CA ARG A 273 -14.44 -10.22 8.46
C ARG A 273 -14.34 -9.22 9.61
N GLN A 274 -13.56 -9.53 10.65
CA GLN A 274 -13.37 -8.64 11.81
C GLN A 274 -12.76 -7.29 11.40
N ASP A 275 -11.76 -7.29 10.53
CA ASP A 275 -11.16 -6.05 10.05
C ASP A 275 -12.12 -5.25 9.16
N LEU A 276 -12.87 -5.94 8.29
CA LEU A 276 -13.89 -5.32 7.45
C LEU A 276 -15.05 -4.73 8.28
N GLU A 277 -15.47 -5.41 9.34
CA GLU A 277 -16.51 -4.91 10.27
C GLU A 277 -16.05 -3.62 10.98
N LYS A 278 -14.77 -3.55 11.38
CA LYS A 278 -14.19 -2.35 11.97
C LYS A 278 -14.15 -1.19 10.95
N MET A 279 -13.65 -1.45 9.74
CA MET A 279 -13.53 -0.45 8.70
C MET A 279 -14.88 0.12 8.26
N LEU A 280 -15.89 -0.74 8.09
CA LEU A 280 -17.21 -0.34 7.61
C LEU A 280 -18.19 0.05 8.73
N ASN A 281 -17.75 -0.08 9.99
CA ASN A 281 -18.62 0.10 11.17
C ASN A 281 -19.98 -0.59 11.00
N THR A 282 -19.99 -1.80 10.43
CA THR A 282 -21.20 -2.52 10.03
C THR A 282 -20.95 -4.03 10.06
N LYS A 283 -21.94 -4.81 10.43
CA LYS A 283 -21.86 -6.28 10.40
C LYS A 283 -21.65 -6.81 9.00
N ILE A 284 -20.87 -7.89 8.89
CA ILE A 284 -20.51 -8.51 7.61
C ILE A 284 -20.79 -10.01 7.66
N ASN A 285 -21.49 -10.50 6.64
CA ASN A 285 -21.59 -11.90 6.31
C ASN A 285 -20.61 -12.18 5.17
N LEU A 286 -19.44 -12.74 5.49
CA LEU A 286 -18.38 -13.06 4.54
C LEU A 286 -18.39 -14.54 4.21
N LYS A 287 -18.54 -14.87 2.91
CA LYS A 287 -18.38 -16.22 2.36
C LYS A 287 -17.16 -16.24 1.45
N VAL A 288 -16.26 -17.21 1.69
CA VAL A 288 -15.02 -17.33 0.93
C VAL A 288 -14.89 -18.75 0.38
N TRP A 289 -14.64 -18.86 -0.92
CA TRP A 289 -14.34 -20.11 -1.61
C TRP A 289 -12.87 -20.16 -2.03
N VAL A 290 -12.39 -21.38 -2.31
CA VAL A 290 -11.05 -21.59 -2.86
C VAL A 290 -11.17 -22.34 -4.18
N LYS A 291 -10.61 -21.75 -5.24
CA LYS A 291 -10.58 -22.32 -6.60
C LYS A 291 -9.15 -22.35 -7.15
N VAL A 292 -8.87 -23.32 -8.01
CA VAL A 292 -7.59 -23.34 -8.74
C VAL A 292 -7.72 -22.55 -10.03
N LYS A 293 -6.71 -21.72 -10.31
CA LYS A 293 -6.56 -20.97 -11.55
C LYS A 293 -5.10 -21.11 -11.97
N GLU A 294 -4.85 -22.19 -12.72
CA GLU A 294 -3.49 -22.58 -13.07
C GLU A 294 -2.72 -21.47 -13.76
N ASP A 295 -1.48 -21.26 -13.29
CA ASP A 295 -0.51 -20.32 -13.83
C ASP A 295 -1.03 -18.90 -14.10
N TRP A 296 -2.00 -18.43 -13.30
CA TRP A 296 -2.60 -17.12 -13.47
C TRP A 296 -1.58 -15.96 -13.39
N ILE A 297 -0.46 -16.16 -12.67
CA ILE A 297 0.61 -15.18 -12.49
C ILE A 297 1.36 -14.88 -13.80
N ASN A 298 1.22 -15.71 -14.83
CA ASN A 298 1.82 -15.54 -16.13
C ASN A 298 0.79 -15.29 -17.26
N LYS A 299 -0.51 -15.22 -16.94
CA LYS A 299 -1.58 -14.97 -17.91
C LYS A 299 -1.79 -13.46 -18.12
N ASP A 300 -1.50 -12.97 -19.32
CA ASP A 300 -1.58 -11.54 -19.67
C ASP A 300 -2.96 -10.94 -19.38
N SER A 301 -4.05 -11.67 -19.61
CA SER A 301 -5.42 -11.22 -19.34
C SER A 301 -5.68 -10.90 -17.86
N ILE A 302 -4.91 -11.50 -16.95
CA ILE A 302 -5.00 -11.25 -15.51
C ILE A 302 -3.94 -10.23 -15.08
N VAL A 303 -2.69 -10.42 -15.55
CA VAL A 303 -1.55 -9.57 -15.20
C VAL A 303 -1.79 -8.12 -15.60
N ASN A 304 -2.41 -7.87 -16.74
CA ASN A 304 -2.73 -6.51 -17.19
C ASN A 304 -3.67 -5.74 -16.26
N LYS A 305 -4.43 -6.43 -15.37
CA LYS A 305 -5.23 -5.76 -14.32
C LYS A 305 -4.37 -5.14 -13.21
N PHE A 306 -3.08 -5.47 -13.15
CA PHE A 306 -2.12 -4.98 -12.16
C PHE A 306 -1.17 -3.91 -12.73
N LYS A 307 -1.20 -3.67 -14.04
CA LYS A 307 -0.52 -2.53 -14.66
C LYS A 307 -1.32 -1.24 -14.41
N MET A 308 -0.61 -0.14 -14.26
CA MET A 308 -1.19 1.20 -14.21
C MET A 308 -1.67 1.64 -15.59
#